data_c92992cf36c75894461d441652d20fd8
#
_entry.id   c92992cf36c75894461d441652d20fd8
#
_cell.length_a   1.000
_cell.length_b   1.000
_cell.length_c   1.000
_cell.angle_alpha   90.00
_cell.angle_beta   90.00
_cell.angle_gamma   90.00
#
_symmetry.space_group_name_H-M   'P 1'
#
loop_
_entity.id
_entity.type
_entity.pdbx_description
1 polymer ?
#
loop_
_entity_poly.entity_id
_entity_poly.type
_entity_poly.pdbx_seq_one_letter_code
_entity_poly.pdbx_strand_id
1 'polypeptide(L)'
;MKRNVVATQLFARHLREFLDEYAAIGAVRFVERLQASYQSMVENIGSFEEIGPVRRRTVGGKTLTIREYLLDAGARDFLVLYFLPTDPSEPVLLLNIRIGGQNRFRWKE
;
A
#
# COMPACT_ATOMS: atom_id res chain seq x y z
N MET A 1 -3.87 -6.16 20.33
CA MET A 1 -2.53 -6.61 19.90
C MET A 1 -2.30 -6.19 18.47
N LYS A 2 -1.16 -5.56 18.18
CA LYS A 2 -0.85 -5.15 16.81
C LYS A 2 -0.47 -6.35 15.96
N ARG A 3 -1.00 -6.40 14.76
CA ARG A 3 -0.64 -7.40 13.77
C ARG A 3 0.53 -6.89 12.94
N ASN A 4 1.46 -7.77 12.61
CA ASN A 4 2.58 -7.40 11.74
C ASN A 4 2.08 -7.09 10.33
N VAL A 5 2.67 -6.07 9.74
CA VAL A 5 2.39 -5.65 8.36
C VAL A 5 3.70 -5.75 7.58
N VAL A 6 3.68 -6.50 6.50
CA VAL A 6 4.88 -6.76 5.69
C VAL A 6 4.64 -6.32 4.27
N ALA A 7 5.57 -5.55 3.71
CA ALA A 7 5.54 -5.17 2.31
C ALA A 7 6.10 -6.29 1.44
N THR A 8 5.36 -6.67 0.40
CA THR A 8 5.88 -7.57 -0.62
C THR A 8 6.97 -6.85 -1.43
N GLN A 9 7.79 -7.62 -2.14
CA GLN A 9 8.84 -7.03 -2.99
C GLN A 9 8.26 -6.07 -4.03
N LEU A 10 7.15 -6.44 -4.64
CA LEU A 10 6.50 -5.59 -5.64
C LEU A 10 6.03 -4.27 -5.05
N PHE A 11 5.37 -4.32 -3.88
CA PHE A 11 4.95 -3.11 -3.18
C PHE A 11 6.14 -2.22 -2.85
N ALA A 12 7.17 -2.80 -2.24
CA ALA A 12 8.35 -2.06 -1.83
C ALA A 12 9.05 -1.39 -3.02
N ARG A 13 9.13 -2.09 -4.15
CA ARG A 13 9.71 -1.55 -5.38
C ARG A 13 8.91 -0.36 -5.90
N HIS A 14 7.59 -0.49 -6.00
CA HIS A 14 6.75 0.60 -6.50
C HIS A 14 6.78 1.80 -5.57
N LEU A 15 6.75 1.59 -4.26
CA LEU A 15 6.87 2.70 -3.31
C LEU A 15 8.21 3.41 -3.47
N ARG A 16 9.30 2.66 -3.61
CA ARG A 16 10.63 3.23 -3.82
C ARG A 16 10.69 4.04 -5.11
N GLU A 17 10.09 3.53 -6.19
CA GLU A 17 10.03 4.26 -7.46
C GLU A 17 9.35 5.62 -7.28
N PHE A 18 8.22 5.67 -6.58
CA PHE A 18 7.56 6.94 -6.30
C PHE A 18 8.45 7.88 -5.48
N LEU A 19 9.06 7.37 -4.42
CA LEU A 19 9.95 8.19 -3.59
C LEU A 19 11.12 8.75 -4.40
N ASP A 20 11.73 7.92 -5.24
CA ASP A 20 12.86 8.32 -6.07
C ASP A 20 12.46 9.37 -7.12
N GLU A 21 11.30 9.19 -7.77
CA GLU A 21 10.79 10.15 -8.75
C GLU A 21 10.56 11.53 -8.13
N TYR A 22 9.93 11.59 -6.97
CA TYR A 22 9.67 12.87 -6.30
C TYR A 22 10.94 13.48 -5.74
N ALA A 23 11.86 12.67 -5.23
CA ALA A 23 13.16 13.15 -4.78
C ALA A 23 13.95 13.76 -5.94
N ALA A 24 13.90 13.13 -7.11
CA ALA A 24 14.63 13.58 -8.31
C ALA A 24 14.19 14.97 -8.79
N ILE A 25 12.93 15.34 -8.57
CA ILE A 25 12.43 16.66 -8.93
C ILE A 25 12.48 17.66 -7.77
N GLY A 26 13.13 17.29 -6.67
CA GLY A 26 13.31 18.17 -5.52
C GLY A 26 12.11 18.34 -4.62
N ALA A 27 11.11 17.47 -4.72
CA ALA A 27 9.89 17.54 -3.91
C ALA A 27 10.11 16.93 -2.51
N VAL A 28 11.04 17.51 -1.75
CA VAL A 28 11.49 16.97 -0.46
C VAL A 28 10.35 16.85 0.54
N ARG A 29 9.53 17.89 0.67
CA ARG A 29 8.40 17.87 1.62
C ARG A 29 7.38 16.82 1.28
N PHE A 30 7.15 16.60 -0.01
CA PHE A 30 6.23 15.55 -0.45
C PHE A 30 6.77 14.17 -0.09
N VAL A 31 8.07 13.94 -0.32
CA VAL A 31 8.75 12.68 0.05
C VAL A 31 8.60 12.42 1.55
N GLU A 32 8.84 13.43 2.37
CA GLU A 32 8.68 13.32 3.83
C GLU A 32 7.24 12.98 4.22
N ARG A 33 6.26 13.63 3.59
CA ARG A 33 4.84 13.35 3.85
C ARG A 33 4.45 11.94 3.42
N LEU A 34 4.94 11.50 2.27
CA LEU A 34 4.65 10.15 1.79
C LEU A 34 5.21 9.11 2.75
N GLN A 35 6.44 9.31 3.23
CA GLN A 35 7.05 8.40 4.21
C GLN A 35 6.27 8.39 5.53
N ALA A 36 5.86 9.57 6.02
CA ALA A 36 5.07 9.67 7.26
C ALA A 36 3.70 9.01 7.10
N SER A 37 3.04 9.23 5.96
CA SER A 37 1.74 8.62 5.66
C SER A 37 1.85 7.10 5.53
N TYR A 38 2.96 6.62 4.97
CA TYR A 38 3.23 5.19 4.91
C TYR A 38 3.34 4.59 6.32
N GLN A 39 4.10 5.23 7.21
CA GLN A 39 4.23 4.76 8.59
C GLN A 39 2.88 4.75 9.33
N SER A 40 2.08 5.81 9.13
CA SER A 40 0.74 5.88 9.72
C SER A 40 -0.16 4.77 9.19
N MET A 41 -0.08 4.47 7.90
CA MET A 41 -0.83 3.37 7.29
C MET A 41 -0.46 2.03 7.92
N VAL A 42 0.83 1.76 8.07
CA VAL A 42 1.31 0.51 8.68
C VAL A 42 0.78 0.38 10.09
N GLU A 43 0.81 1.44 10.89
CA GLU A 43 0.27 1.43 12.25
C GLU A 43 -1.24 1.25 12.26
N ASN A 44 -1.95 1.93 11.37
CA ASN A 44 -3.41 1.84 11.30
C ASN A 44 -3.86 0.44 10.89
N ILE A 45 -3.24 -0.15 9.89
CA ILE A 45 -3.56 -1.52 9.46
C ILE A 45 -3.17 -2.51 10.56
N GLY A 46 -2.03 -2.32 11.21
CA GLY A 46 -1.60 -3.19 12.28
C GLY A 46 -2.54 -3.20 13.48
N SER A 47 -3.13 -2.05 13.81
CA SER A 47 -4.07 -1.91 14.92
C SER A 47 -5.51 -2.24 14.55
N PHE A 48 -5.90 -1.96 13.29
CA PHE A 48 -7.25 -2.13 12.76
C PHE A 48 -7.17 -2.79 11.39
N GLU A 49 -6.86 -4.07 11.37
CA GLU A 49 -6.52 -4.80 10.13
C GLU A 49 -7.66 -4.83 9.11
N GLU A 50 -8.90 -4.62 9.54
CA GLU A 50 -10.07 -4.59 8.66
C GLU A 50 -10.49 -3.17 8.28
N ILE A 51 -9.61 -2.17 8.47
CA ILE A 51 -9.94 -0.76 8.24
C ILE A 51 -10.28 -0.45 6.78
N GLY A 52 -9.63 -1.13 5.84
CA GLY A 52 -9.88 -0.89 4.41
C GLY A 52 -11.06 -1.70 3.88
N PRO A 53 -11.86 -1.12 2.96
CA PRO A 53 -12.97 -1.85 2.35
C PRO A 53 -12.48 -3.06 1.55
N VAL A 54 -13.30 -4.10 1.56
CA VAL A 54 -13.03 -5.34 0.82
C VAL A 54 -13.28 -5.12 -0.67
N ARG A 55 -12.36 -5.65 -1.49
CA ARG A 55 -12.48 -5.65 -2.95
C ARG A 55 -12.09 -7.01 -3.50
N ARG A 56 -12.70 -7.38 -4.60
CA ARG A 56 -12.30 -8.58 -5.34
C ARG A 56 -11.41 -8.15 -6.49
N ARG A 57 -10.26 -8.81 -6.62
CA ARG A 57 -9.30 -8.53 -7.68
C ARG A 57 -8.79 -9.83 -8.28
N THR A 58 -8.56 -9.82 -9.59
CA THR A 58 -7.90 -10.93 -10.27
C THR A 58 -6.40 -10.64 -10.33
N VAL A 59 -5.63 -11.52 -9.71
CA VAL A 59 -4.18 -11.40 -9.67
C VAL A 59 -3.59 -12.75 -10.09
N GLY A 60 -2.78 -12.74 -11.14
CA GLY A 60 -2.17 -13.98 -11.64
C GLY A 60 -3.19 -15.04 -12.03
N GLY A 61 -4.33 -14.64 -12.60
CA GLY A 61 -5.39 -15.56 -13.00
C GLY A 61 -6.30 -16.04 -11.88
N LYS A 62 -6.05 -15.61 -10.64
CA LYS A 62 -6.87 -15.97 -9.48
C LYS A 62 -7.62 -14.75 -8.96
N THR A 63 -8.89 -14.97 -8.57
CA THR A 63 -9.67 -13.93 -7.91
C THR A 63 -9.41 -13.97 -6.41
N LEU A 64 -8.90 -12.88 -5.87
CA LEU A 64 -8.59 -12.75 -4.45
C LEU A 64 -9.49 -11.72 -3.80
N THR A 65 -9.85 -11.97 -2.54
CA THR A 65 -10.50 -10.98 -1.70
C THR A 65 -9.41 -10.19 -0.98
N ILE A 66 -9.30 -8.93 -1.31
CA ILE A 66 -8.28 -8.04 -0.76
C ILE A 66 -8.95 -6.78 -0.22
N ARG A 67 -8.19 -5.96 0.49
CA ARG A 67 -8.65 -4.69 1.01
C ARG A 67 -7.88 -3.54 0.40
N GLU A 68 -8.52 -2.38 0.35
CA GLU A 68 -7.91 -1.15 -0.16
C GLU A 68 -7.70 -0.17 0.98
N TYR A 69 -6.61 0.58 0.92
CA TYR A 69 -6.32 1.66 1.85
C TYR A 69 -5.95 2.90 1.04
N LEU A 70 -6.65 4.01 1.32
CA LEU A 70 -6.32 5.28 0.70
C LEU A 70 -5.22 5.95 1.52
N LEU A 71 -4.04 6.10 0.92
CA LEU A 71 -2.90 6.72 1.54
C LEU A 71 -2.84 8.17 1.07
N ASP A 72 -3.15 9.10 1.98
CA ASP A 72 -3.15 10.53 1.70
C ASP A 72 -1.79 11.13 2.02
N ALA A 73 -1.07 11.59 1.00
CA ALA A 73 0.23 12.23 1.14
C ALA A 73 0.12 13.76 0.96
N GLY A 74 -1.06 14.32 1.08
CA GLY A 74 -1.33 15.76 0.94
C GLY A 74 -1.70 16.12 -0.50
N ALA A 75 -0.70 16.46 -1.31
CA ALA A 75 -0.94 16.88 -2.70
C ALA A 75 -1.41 15.73 -3.61
N ARG A 76 -1.14 14.49 -3.23
CA ARG A 76 -1.56 13.31 -3.99
C ARG A 76 -2.01 12.20 -3.06
N ASP A 77 -2.96 11.41 -3.55
CA ASP A 77 -3.40 10.19 -2.90
C ASP A 77 -2.83 8.98 -3.62
N PHE A 78 -2.59 7.93 -2.85
CA PHE A 78 -2.18 6.63 -3.38
C PHE A 78 -3.18 5.59 -2.91
N LEU A 79 -3.44 4.60 -3.75
CA LEU A 79 -4.27 3.48 -3.39
C LEU A 79 -3.38 2.27 -3.13
N VAL A 80 -3.54 1.68 -1.95
CA VAL A 80 -2.77 0.53 -1.51
C VAL A 80 -3.69 -0.68 -1.43
N LEU A 81 -3.26 -1.79 -2.01
CA LEU A 81 -3.94 -3.07 -1.86
C LEU A 81 -3.20 -3.90 -0.82
N TYR A 82 -3.96 -4.48 0.11
CA TYR A 82 -3.37 -5.38 1.08
C TYR A 82 -4.21 -6.63 1.26
N PHE A 83 -3.55 -7.71 1.64
CA PHE A 83 -4.16 -9.01 1.88
C PHE A 83 -4.14 -9.30 3.37
N LEU A 84 -5.31 -9.65 3.90
CA LEU A 84 -5.47 -10.03 5.30
C LEU A 84 -5.66 -11.53 5.38
N PRO A 85 -4.61 -12.29 5.79
CA PRO A 85 -4.75 -13.74 5.97
C PRO A 85 -5.77 -14.07 7.06
N THR A 86 -6.44 -15.21 6.92
CA THR A 86 -7.40 -15.68 7.91
C THR A 86 -6.71 -16.11 9.20
N ASP A 87 -5.49 -16.63 9.10
CA ASP A 87 -4.70 -17.00 10.28
C ASP A 87 -4.14 -15.75 10.93
N PRO A 88 -4.54 -15.44 12.19
CA PRO A 88 -4.07 -14.22 12.85
C PRO A 88 -2.57 -14.22 13.18
N SER A 89 -1.89 -15.36 13.10
CA SER A 89 -0.44 -15.42 13.28
C SER A 89 0.34 -15.00 12.03
N GLU A 90 -0.31 -14.98 10.87
CA GLU A 90 0.34 -14.55 9.63
C GLU A 90 0.26 -13.02 9.48
N PRO A 91 1.31 -12.40 8.91
CA PRO A 91 1.30 -10.94 8.74
C PRO A 91 0.33 -10.50 7.66
N VAL A 92 -0.14 -9.25 7.79
CA VAL A 92 -0.83 -8.56 6.70
C VAL A 92 0.19 -8.28 5.60
N LEU A 93 -0.18 -8.52 4.36
CA LEU A 93 0.71 -8.31 3.21
C LEU A 93 0.28 -7.09 2.42
N LEU A 94 1.19 -6.14 2.25
CA LEU A 94 0.99 -5.02 1.34
C LEU A 94 1.33 -5.51 -0.06
N LEU A 95 0.34 -5.56 -0.95
CA LEU A 95 0.48 -6.22 -2.24
C LEU A 95 0.96 -5.28 -3.34
N ASN A 96 0.37 -4.07 -3.40
CA ASN A 96 0.68 -3.14 -4.47
C ASN A 96 0.24 -1.73 -4.09
N ILE A 97 0.77 -0.74 -4.82
CA ILE A 97 0.46 0.68 -4.63
C ILE A 97 0.41 1.36 -5.99
N ARG A 98 -0.54 2.27 -6.16
CA ARG A 98 -0.64 3.13 -7.35
C ARG A 98 -1.07 4.54 -6.96
N ILE A 99 -0.85 5.48 -7.86
CA ILE A 99 -1.41 6.84 -7.71
C ILE A 99 -2.92 6.74 -7.83
N GLY A 100 -3.64 7.48 -7.01
CA GLY A 100 -5.10 7.40 -6.94
C GLY A 100 -5.83 7.67 -8.25
N GLY A 101 -5.27 8.51 -9.14
CA GLY A 101 -5.86 8.79 -10.44
C GLY A 101 -5.57 7.77 -11.53
N GLN A 102 -4.72 6.79 -11.27
CA GLN A 102 -4.42 5.73 -12.23
C GLN A 102 -5.52 4.67 -12.21
N ASN A 103 -5.77 4.06 -13.38
CA ASN A 103 -6.82 3.05 -13.51
C ASN A 103 -6.36 1.63 -13.20
N ARG A 104 -5.04 1.39 -13.17
CA ARG A 104 -4.51 0.03 -13.05
C ARG A 104 -3.32 -0.03 -12.09
N PHE A 105 -3.23 -1.16 -11.40
CA PHE A 105 -2.03 -1.55 -10.69
C PHE A 105 -1.08 -2.26 -11.63
N ARG A 106 0.23 -2.06 -11.43
CA ARG A 106 1.26 -2.79 -12.16
C ARG A 106 1.64 -4.04 -11.37
N TRP A 107 1.48 -5.20 -11.98
CA TRP A 107 1.73 -6.49 -11.33
C TRP A 107 3.01 -7.16 -11.81
N LYS A 108 3.69 -6.58 -12.79
CA LYS A 108 4.97 -7.08 -13.29
C LYS A 108 6.12 -6.29 -12.69
N GLU A 109 7.16 -7.00 -12.37
CA GLU A 109 8.41 -6.41 -11.89
C GLU A 109 9.26 -5.81 -13.02
#